data_a420d84eb6c72ba50cf37d9e6bd5e0be
#
_entry.id   a420d84eb6c72ba50cf37d9e6bd5e0be
#
_cell.length_a   1.000
_cell.length_b   1.000
_cell.length_c   1.000
_cell.angle_alpha   90.00
_cell.angle_beta   90.00
_cell.angle_gamma   90.00
#
_symmetry.space_group_name_H-M   'P 1'
#
loop_
_entity.id
_entity.type
_entity.pdbx_description
1 polymer ?
#
loop_
_entity_poly.entity_id
_entity_poly.type
_entity_poly.pdbx_seq_one_letter_code
_entity_poly.pdbx_strand_id
1 'polypeptide(L)'
;MSDYLENKFLDHFLGTASTSAPSAVYIGLHTADPTDAGTGAEVSGFGYARKSMAFDASSSGTASNSAAVEFSAASGGDWGTITHVGIWDALSGGNLLFHSALTTSKTIADGDIFKVAASGIDITAA
;
A
#
# COMPACT_ATOMS: atom_id res chain seq x y z
N MET A 1 -0.12 1.93 10.87
CA MET A 1 0.10 3.34 10.45
C MET A 1 1.60 3.61 10.45
N SER A 2 2.12 4.30 9.43
CA SER A 2 3.54 4.65 9.35
C SER A 2 3.88 5.82 10.28
N ASP A 3 5.16 5.96 10.62
CA ASP A 3 5.64 7.11 11.40
C ASP A 3 5.28 8.45 10.74
N TYR A 4 5.39 8.51 9.41
CA TYR A 4 5.00 9.71 8.65
C TYR A 4 3.54 10.08 8.91
N LEU A 5 2.64 9.12 8.75
CA LEU A 5 1.21 9.38 8.88
C LEU A 5 0.82 9.70 10.34
N GLU A 6 1.43 9.02 11.30
CA GLU A 6 1.19 9.30 12.72
C GLU A 6 1.51 10.75 13.07
N ASN A 7 2.65 11.24 12.63
CA ASN A 7 3.04 12.62 12.86
C ASN A 7 2.09 13.60 12.16
N LYS A 8 1.71 13.33 10.92
CA LYS A 8 0.75 14.17 10.18
C LYS A 8 -0.62 14.19 10.83
N PHE A 9 -1.08 13.05 11.32
CA PHE A 9 -2.34 12.93 12.03
C PHE A 9 -2.34 13.78 13.30
N LEU A 10 -1.31 13.66 14.13
CA LEU A 10 -1.18 14.40 15.38
C LEU A 10 -1.10 15.91 15.12
N ASP A 11 -0.24 16.33 14.19
CA ASP A 11 -0.07 17.75 13.86
C ASP A 11 -1.39 18.37 13.38
N HIS A 12 -2.10 17.67 12.51
CA HIS A 12 -3.35 18.18 11.95
C HIS A 12 -4.44 18.28 13.02
N PHE A 13 -4.66 17.23 13.79
CA PHE A 13 -5.77 17.16 14.74
C PHE A 13 -5.49 17.84 16.09
N LEU A 14 -4.21 18.09 16.41
CA LEU A 14 -3.83 18.90 17.57
C LEU A 14 -3.58 20.37 17.21
N GLY A 15 -3.77 20.74 15.93
CA GLY A 15 -3.78 22.14 15.49
C GLY A 15 -2.41 22.76 15.29
N THR A 16 -1.33 21.98 15.22
CA THR A 16 0.03 22.52 15.03
C THR A 16 0.41 22.70 13.57
N ALA A 17 -0.15 21.91 12.66
CA ALA A 17 0.05 22.05 11.23
C ALA A 17 -1.09 21.39 10.46
N SER A 18 -1.47 21.95 9.31
CA SER A 18 -2.47 21.33 8.45
C SER A 18 -1.83 20.30 7.51
N THR A 19 -2.61 19.30 7.16
CA THR A 19 -2.25 18.28 6.19
C THR A 19 -3.36 18.17 5.15
N SER A 20 -2.98 18.15 3.88
CA SER A 20 -3.91 17.92 2.77
C SER A 20 -4.03 16.42 2.50
N ALA A 21 -5.22 15.98 2.08
CA ALA A 21 -5.41 14.63 1.60
C ALA A 21 -4.53 14.40 0.35
N PRO A 22 -3.91 13.21 0.20
CA PRO A 22 -3.21 12.89 -1.04
C PRO A 22 -4.20 12.89 -2.22
N SER A 23 -3.74 13.31 -3.40
CA SER A 23 -4.56 13.31 -4.60
C SER A 23 -4.93 11.90 -5.06
N ALA A 24 -4.10 10.92 -4.75
CA ALA A 24 -4.34 9.50 -4.97
C ALA A 24 -3.47 8.70 -4.01
N VAL A 25 -3.88 7.48 -3.74
CA VAL A 25 -3.08 6.51 -2.98
C VAL A 25 -2.80 5.29 -3.84
N TYR A 26 -1.70 4.62 -3.55
CA TYR A 26 -1.17 3.53 -4.37
C TYR A 26 -0.82 2.34 -3.50
N ILE A 27 -1.12 1.14 -3.98
CA ILE A 27 -0.69 -0.09 -3.34
C ILE A 27 0.67 -0.52 -3.89
N GLY A 28 1.60 -0.81 -3.00
CA GLY A 28 2.90 -1.38 -3.30
C GLY A 28 3.06 -2.77 -2.69
N LEU A 29 3.88 -3.60 -3.32
CA LEU A 29 4.14 -4.98 -2.91
C LEU A 29 5.54 -5.09 -2.33
N HIS A 30 5.66 -5.80 -1.21
CA HIS A 30 6.91 -5.95 -0.49
C HIS A 30 7.21 -7.43 -0.22
N THR A 31 8.50 -7.78 -0.29
CA THR A 31 8.97 -9.13 0.01
C THR A 31 9.38 -9.29 1.48
N ALA A 32 9.35 -8.21 2.25
CA ALA A 32 9.58 -8.17 3.68
C ALA A 32 8.81 -7.00 4.29
N ASP A 33 8.74 -6.94 5.61
CA ASP A 33 8.08 -5.85 6.33
C ASP A 33 8.75 -4.49 6.00
N PRO A 34 8.02 -3.52 5.42
CA PRO A 34 8.57 -2.19 5.17
C PRO A 34 8.82 -1.39 6.44
N THR A 35 8.28 -1.81 7.58
CA THR A 35 8.30 -1.13 8.87
C THR A 35 7.58 0.23 8.84
N ASP A 36 7.41 0.85 10.00
CA ASP A 36 6.78 2.18 10.08
C ASP A 36 7.61 3.27 9.39
N ALA A 37 8.89 3.04 9.22
CA ALA A 37 9.78 3.94 8.50
C ALA A 37 9.65 3.86 6.96
N GLY A 38 8.98 2.83 6.44
CA GLY A 38 8.80 2.66 4.99
C GLY A 38 10.06 2.26 4.24
N THR A 39 10.99 1.56 4.89
CA THR A 39 12.33 1.28 4.35
C THR A 39 12.53 -0.15 3.87
N GLY A 40 11.50 -0.94 3.68
CA GLY A 40 11.67 -2.38 3.41
C GLY A 40 11.28 -2.81 2.01
N ALA A 41 12.17 -3.48 1.34
CA ALA A 41 12.03 -4.53 0.34
C ALA A 41 10.81 -4.42 -0.62
N GLU A 42 10.53 -3.24 -1.15
CA GLU A 42 9.54 -3.13 -2.23
C GLU A 42 10.08 -3.84 -3.47
N VAL A 43 9.20 -4.56 -4.17
CA VAL A 43 9.52 -5.17 -5.47
C VAL A 43 10.05 -4.10 -6.41
N SER A 44 11.03 -4.43 -7.24
CA SER A 44 11.54 -3.53 -8.28
C SER A 44 11.93 -4.31 -9.53
N GLY A 45 11.75 -3.69 -10.68
CA GLY A 45 12.08 -4.30 -11.97
C GLY A 45 11.02 -5.29 -12.46
N PHE A 46 11.29 -5.91 -13.57
CA PHE A 46 10.46 -6.94 -14.21
C PHE A 46 9.00 -6.53 -14.41
N GLY A 47 8.78 -5.26 -14.80
CA GLY A 47 7.46 -4.72 -15.09
C GLY A 47 6.66 -4.29 -13.85
N TYR A 48 7.26 -4.33 -12.66
CA TYR A 48 6.58 -3.88 -11.44
C TYR A 48 6.38 -2.37 -11.43
N ALA A 49 5.18 -1.95 -11.05
CA ALA A 49 4.87 -0.58 -10.65
C ALA A 49 3.72 -0.65 -9.65
N ARG A 50 3.68 0.30 -8.72
CA ARG A 50 2.52 0.46 -7.83
C ARG A 50 1.27 0.72 -8.66
N LYS A 51 0.12 0.38 -8.13
CA LYS A 51 -1.18 0.66 -8.75
C LYS A 51 -1.99 1.59 -7.87
N SER A 52 -2.72 2.50 -8.50
CA SER A 52 -3.65 3.35 -7.76
C SER A 52 -4.75 2.49 -7.15
N MET A 53 -5.18 2.86 -5.94
CA MET A 53 -6.24 2.17 -5.22
C MET A 53 -7.17 3.21 -4.63
N ALA A 54 -8.45 3.13 -4.96
CA ALA A 54 -9.46 4.00 -4.37
C ALA A 54 -10.10 3.30 -3.17
N PHE A 55 -10.50 4.09 -2.18
CA PHE A 55 -11.18 3.61 -0.98
C PHE A 55 -12.57 4.23 -0.88
N ASP A 56 -13.52 3.47 -0.35
CA ASP A 56 -14.82 3.99 0.05
C ASP A 56 -14.66 4.90 1.27
N ALA A 57 -15.65 5.77 1.49
CA ALA A 57 -15.65 6.58 2.71
C ALA A 57 -15.62 5.67 3.94
N SER A 58 -14.83 6.08 4.95
CA SER A 58 -14.71 5.30 6.18
C SER A 58 -16.03 5.22 6.93
N SER A 59 -16.27 4.10 7.56
CA SER A 59 -17.42 3.87 8.43
C SER A 59 -16.98 3.05 9.63
N SER A 60 -17.37 3.48 10.83
CA SER A 60 -16.99 2.80 12.09
C SER A 60 -15.47 2.60 12.23
N GLY A 61 -14.70 3.56 11.75
CA GLY A 61 -13.23 3.52 11.85
C GLY A 61 -12.55 2.60 10.83
N THR A 62 -13.26 2.12 9.84
CA THR A 62 -12.71 1.23 8.81
C THR A 62 -12.99 1.78 7.42
N ALA A 63 -12.02 1.66 6.53
CA ALA A 63 -12.17 1.95 5.11
C ALA A 63 -11.67 0.76 4.29
N SER A 64 -12.38 0.44 3.20
CA SER A 64 -12.05 -0.66 2.31
C SER A 64 -11.85 -0.15 0.89
N ASN A 65 -11.04 -0.84 0.09
CA ASN A 65 -10.88 -0.48 -1.31
C ASN A 65 -12.19 -0.70 -2.08
N SER A 66 -12.56 0.29 -2.90
CA SER A 66 -13.85 0.31 -3.58
C SER A 66 -13.91 -0.56 -4.83
N ALA A 67 -12.76 -0.85 -5.44
CA ALA A 67 -12.69 -1.64 -6.67
C ALA A 67 -11.50 -2.61 -6.63
N ALA A 68 -11.57 -3.64 -7.44
CA ALA A 68 -10.46 -4.57 -7.61
C ALA A 68 -9.26 -3.86 -8.25
N VAL A 69 -8.05 -4.27 -7.84
CA VAL A 69 -6.80 -3.78 -8.40
C VAL A 69 -6.02 -4.95 -8.96
N GLU A 70 -5.56 -4.83 -10.19
CA GLU A 70 -4.77 -5.84 -10.87
C GLU A 70 -3.45 -5.23 -11.32
N PHE A 71 -2.34 -5.83 -10.86
CA PHE A 71 -1.00 -5.43 -11.32
C PHE A 71 -0.76 -5.99 -12.71
N SER A 72 0.11 -5.33 -13.48
CA SER A 72 0.61 -5.90 -14.72
C SER A 72 1.38 -7.19 -14.42
N ALA A 73 1.36 -8.15 -15.34
CA ALA A 73 2.09 -9.40 -15.17
C ALA A 73 3.59 -9.13 -15.00
N ALA A 74 4.24 -9.90 -14.14
CA ALA A 74 5.70 -9.92 -14.06
C ALA A 74 6.27 -10.30 -15.43
N SER A 75 7.29 -9.61 -15.89
CA SER A 75 7.84 -9.78 -17.23
C SER A 75 9.37 -9.74 -17.21
N GLY A 76 9.99 -10.79 -17.72
CA GLY A 76 11.44 -10.91 -17.80
C GLY A 76 12.10 -11.45 -16.53
N GLY A 77 11.34 -11.73 -15.49
CA GLY A 77 11.82 -12.30 -14.24
C GLY A 77 10.75 -12.34 -13.17
N ASP A 78 11.09 -12.92 -12.04
CA ASP A 78 10.18 -13.12 -10.89
C ASP A 78 10.19 -11.89 -9.99
N TRP A 79 9.04 -11.58 -9.37
CA TRP A 79 8.99 -10.59 -8.30
C TRP A 79 9.37 -11.17 -6.93
N GLY A 80 9.38 -12.49 -6.80
CA GLY A 80 9.63 -13.19 -5.56
C GLY A 80 8.37 -13.44 -4.75
N THR A 81 8.52 -13.71 -3.46
CA THR A 81 7.41 -13.98 -2.56
C THR A 81 6.96 -12.69 -1.89
N ILE A 82 5.72 -12.29 -2.18
CA ILE A 82 5.11 -11.10 -1.61
C ILE A 82 4.55 -11.46 -0.24
N THR A 83 5.07 -10.84 0.80
CA THR A 83 4.66 -11.09 2.19
C THR A 83 3.90 -9.93 2.81
N HIS A 84 4.11 -8.71 2.31
CA HIS A 84 3.52 -7.47 2.84
C HIS A 84 3.02 -6.58 1.71
N VAL A 85 2.07 -5.73 2.04
CA VAL A 85 1.61 -4.65 1.17
C VAL A 85 1.76 -3.32 1.88
N GLY A 86 1.96 -2.26 1.11
CA GLY A 86 2.01 -0.90 1.61
C GLY A 86 1.06 0.01 0.83
N ILE A 87 0.50 1.00 1.52
CA ILE A 87 -0.29 2.06 0.89
C ILE A 87 0.56 3.33 0.93
N TRP A 88 0.80 3.88 -0.25
CA TRP A 88 1.70 5.01 -0.47
C TRP A 88 0.94 6.23 -1.01
N ASP A 89 1.49 7.42 -0.81
CA ASP A 89 0.91 8.67 -1.32
C ASP A 89 1.44 9.08 -2.70
N ALA A 90 2.29 8.27 -3.30
CA ALA A 90 2.85 8.52 -4.64
C ALA A 90 3.07 7.23 -5.41
N LEU A 91 3.04 7.33 -6.74
CA LEU A 91 3.30 6.19 -7.63
C LEU A 91 4.74 5.68 -7.50
N SER A 92 5.67 6.58 -7.23
CA SER A 92 7.09 6.28 -7.06
C SER A 92 7.65 7.18 -5.98
N GLY A 93 8.52 6.68 -5.13
CA GLY A 93 9.00 7.43 -3.97
C GLY A 93 7.86 7.73 -3.01
N GLY A 94 7.79 8.97 -2.52
CA GLY A 94 6.73 9.41 -1.63
C GLY A 94 6.82 8.82 -0.23
N ASN A 95 5.69 8.79 0.47
CA ASN A 95 5.63 8.38 1.86
C ASN A 95 4.72 7.17 2.02
N LEU A 96 5.17 6.19 2.80
CA LEU A 96 4.33 5.09 3.25
C LEU A 96 3.31 5.62 4.25
N LEU A 97 2.05 5.23 4.07
CA LEU A 97 0.95 5.60 4.96
C LEU A 97 0.56 4.43 5.87
N PHE A 98 0.30 3.28 5.28
CA PHE A 98 -0.09 2.06 5.98
C PHE A 98 0.67 0.88 5.41
N HIS A 99 0.89 -0.14 6.23
CA HIS A 99 1.46 -1.40 5.79
C HIS A 99 0.90 -2.56 6.61
N SER A 100 0.91 -3.74 6.04
CA SER A 100 0.46 -4.95 6.72
C SER A 100 1.00 -6.20 6.04
N ALA A 101 1.15 -7.27 6.81
CA ALA A 101 1.41 -8.59 6.27
C ALA A 101 0.19 -9.12 5.53
N LEU A 102 0.42 -9.86 4.46
CA LEU A 102 -0.63 -10.65 3.83
C LEU A 102 -1.04 -11.81 4.74
N THR A 103 -2.32 -12.16 4.72
CA THR A 103 -2.81 -13.35 5.44
C THR A 103 -2.12 -14.60 4.91
N THR A 104 -1.89 -14.66 3.60
CA THR A 104 -1.13 -15.72 2.94
C THR A 104 -0.16 -15.08 1.96
N SER A 105 1.13 -15.37 2.09
CA SER A 105 2.13 -14.89 1.14
C SER A 105 1.88 -15.46 -0.26
N LYS A 106 2.27 -14.71 -1.29
CA LYS A 106 2.09 -15.10 -2.68
C LYS A 106 3.41 -14.98 -3.44
N THR A 107 3.80 -16.04 -4.12
CA THR A 107 4.96 -16.02 -5.01
C THR A 107 4.53 -15.61 -6.40
N ILE A 108 5.15 -14.54 -6.92
CA ILE A 108 4.89 -14.00 -8.25
C ILE A 108 6.09 -14.31 -9.13
N ALA A 109 5.93 -15.31 -9.98
CA ALA A 109 6.92 -15.70 -10.99
C ALA A 109 6.67 -14.93 -12.28
N ASP A 110 7.63 -15.00 -13.20
CA ASP A 110 7.52 -14.42 -14.55
C ASP A 110 6.18 -14.87 -15.20
N GLY A 111 5.40 -13.91 -15.64
CA GLY A 111 4.08 -14.12 -16.22
C GLY A 111 2.91 -14.12 -15.25
N ASP A 112 3.16 -14.17 -13.95
CA ASP A 112 2.10 -14.15 -12.92
C ASP A 112 1.56 -12.74 -12.70
N ILE A 113 0.31 -12.67 -12.23
CA ILE A 113 -0.39 -11.42 -11.94
C ILE A 113 -0.82 -11.42 -10.47
N PHE A 114 -0.53 -10.32 -9.77
CA PHE A 114 -1.04 -10.07 -8.42
C PHE A 114 -2.33 -9.27 -8.50
N LYS A 115 -3.38 -9.74 -7.82
CA LYS A 115 -4.70 -9.10 -7.79
C LYS A 115 -5.17 -8.86 -6.36
N VAL A 116 -5.89 -7.76 -6.16
CA VAL A 116 -6.64 -7.47 -4.92
C VAL A 116 -8.10 -7.32 -5.31
N ALA A 117 -8.98 -8.09 -4.69
CA ALA A 117 -10.42 -7.97 -4.92
C ALA A 117 -10.96 -6.67 -4.33
N ALA A 118 -12.13 -6.22 -4.80
CA ALA A 118 -12.87 -5.15 -4.13
C ALA A 118 -13.12 -5.56 -2.67
N SER A 119 -12.96 -4.63 -1.73
CA SER A 119 -13.01 -4.88 -0.28
C SER A 119 -12.00 -5.93 0.21
N GLY A 120 -10.95 -6.18 -0.57
CA GLY A 120 -9.87 -7.10 -0.19
C GLY A 120 -8.85 -6.50 0.79
N ILE A 121 -8.81 -5.18 0.88
CA ILE A 121 -7.95 -4.43 1.81
C ILE A 121 -8.85 -3.61 2.73
N ASP A 122 -8.76 -3.87 4.03
CA ASP A 122 -9.44 -3.07 5.06
C ASP A 122 -8.40 -2.33 5.87
N ILE A 123 -8.62 -1.03 6.06
CA ILE A 123 -7.78 -0.19 6.91
C ILE A 123 -8.63 0.27 8.08
N THR A 124 -8.20 -0.08 9.28
CA THR A 124 -8.88 0.29 10.51
C THR A 124 -8.01 1.25 11.31
N ALA A 125 -8.58 2.40 11.67
CA ALA A 125 -7.99 3.33 12.61
C ALA A 125 -8.49 3.00 14.01
N ALA A 126 -7.56 2.69 14.89
CA ALA A 126 -7.88 2.30 16.26
C ALA A 126 -7.22 3.23 17.27
#